data_91388618c0c9364a54f43a8a062350cf
#
_entry.id   91388618c0c9364a54f43a8a062350cf
#
_cell.length_a   1.000
_cell.length_b   1.000
_cell.length_c   1.000
_cell.angle_alpha   90.00
_cell.angle_beta   90.00
_cell.angle_gamma   90.00
#
_symmetry.space_group_name_H-M   'P 1'
#
loop_
_entity.id
_entity.type
_entity.pdbx_description
1 polymer ?
#
loop_
_entity_poly.entity_id
_entity_poly.type
_entity_poly.pdbx_seq_one_letter_code
_entity_poly.pdbx_strand_id
1 'polypeptide(L)'
;MNKIAIIGAGAIGTAIARLLSKAGIAASIANSRGPESLAALSQELGVTPVSVAEAAKADIVFLAVNWARLPEAVRGLGPWNGRIVIDANNAVEVPSFRAVDLDGRASSSVVADLLPGASVVKAFNHLGAALLGSDPQSDGGRRVLFYSGDDQDAKARVAELIGQLGFAGIDLGTLDGGGRLAQFPGGPLPVLNLVRMG
;
A
#
# COMPACT_ATOMS: atom_id res chain seq x y z
N MET A 1 10.70 1.41 17.40
CA MET A 1 9.48 1.55 16.56
C MET A 1 9.94 1.76 15.13
N ASN A 2 9.35 1.03 14.17
CA ASN A 2 9.65 1.24 12.75
C ASN A 2 9.08 2.58 12.29
N LYS A 3 9.87 3.33 11.53
CA LYS A 3 9.38 4.53 10.84
C LYS A 3 8.49 4.10 9.68
N ILE A 4 7.29 4.63 9.62
CA ILE A 4 6.32 4.36 8.55
C ILE A 4 6.10 5.62 7.73
N ALA A 5 6.09 5.49 6.42
CA ALA A 5 5.80 6.58 5.50
C ALA A 5 4.83 6.15 4.39
N ILE A 6 4.12 7.12 3.84
CA ILE A 6 3.20 6.95 2.72
C ILE A 6 3.68 7.85 1.58
N ILE A 7 3.96 7.27 0.42
CA ILE A 7 4.21 7.99 -0.82
C ILE A 7 2.95 7.94 -1.68
N GLY A 8 2.29 9.08 -1.80
CA GLY A 8 1.01 9.25 -2.46
C GLY A 8 -0.12 9.64 -1.50
N ALA A 9 -0.69 10.82 -1.70
CA ALA A 9 -1.78 11.37 -0.90
C ALA A 9 -3.10 11.41 -1.71
N GLY A 10 -3.32 10.39 -2.53
CA GLY A 10 -4.59 10.11 -3.20
C GLY A 10 -5.59 9.39 -2.29
N ALA A 11 -6.69 8.90 -2.85
CA ALA A 11 -7.75 8.25 -2.08
C ALA A 11 -7.25 7.06 -1.23
N ILE A 12 -6.41 6.18 -1.78
CA ILE A 12 -5.84 5.02 -1.06
C ILE A 12 -4.83 5.50 0.00
N GLY A 13 -3.88 6.38 -0.35
CA GLY A 13 -2.89 6.87 0.61
C GLY A 13 -3.53 7.61 1.79
N THR A 14 -4.58 8.40 1.53
CA THR A 14 -5.36 9.06 2.59
C THR A 14 -6.11 8.05 3.47
N ALA A 15 -6.69 6.99 2.87
CA ALA A 15 -7.34 5.92 3.64
C ALA A 15 -6.34 5.21 4.57
N ILE A 16 -5.14 4.89 4.06
CA ILE A 16 -4.04 4.30 4.86
C ILE A 16 -3.61 5.26 5.98
N ALA A 17 -3.44 6.56 5.69
CA ALA A 17 -3.09 7.55 6.70
C ALA A 17 -4.13 7.62 7.82
N ARG A 18 -5.42 7.55 7.47
CA ARG A 18 -6.53 7.51 8.44
C ARG A 18 -6.51 6.26 9.30
N LEU A 19 -6.21 5.09 8.74
CA LEU A 19 -6.08 3.84 9.48
C LEU A 19 -4.93 3.90 10.48
N LEU A 20 -3.75 4.36 10.04
CA LEU A 20 -2.57 4.52 10.92
C LEU A 20 -2.85 5.49 12.06
N SER A 21 -3.46 6.64 11.75
CA SER A 21 -3.88 7.65 12.74
C SER A 21 -4.84 7.06 13.78
N LYS A 22 -5.90 6.36 13.36
CA LYS A 22 -6.86 5.71 14.26
C LYS A 22 -6.23 4.64 15.14
N ALA A 23 -5.22 3.94 14.63
CA ALA A 23 -4.47 2.94 15.40
C ALA A 23 -3.39 3.55 16.31
N GLY A 24 -3.23 4.88 16.34
CA GLY A 24 -2.19 5.57 17.11
C GLY A 24 -0.77 5.33 16.58
N ILE A 25 -0.64 4.92 15.32
CA ILE A 25 0.64 4.65 14.67
C ILE A 25 1.12 5.91 13.95
N ALA A 26 2.24 6.47 14.41
CA ALA A 26 2.85 7.64 13.80
C ALA A 26 3.34 7.33 12.38
N ALA A 27 2.99 8.20 11.43
CA ALA A 27 3.39 8.05 10.04
C ALA A 27 3.71 9.39 9.38
N SER A 28 4.60 9.36 8.40
CA SER A 28 4.86 10.47 7.49
C SER A 28 4.07 10.28 6.19
N ILE A 29 3.77 11.39 5.50
CA ILE A 29 3.11 11.35 4.21
C ILE A 29 3.77 12.31 3.22
N ALA A 30 3.87 11.89 1.97
CA ALA A 30 4.48 12.66 0.89
C ALA A 30 3.66 12.59 -0.40
N ASN A 31 3.75 13.64 -1.19
CA ASN A 31 3.23 13.68 -2.56
C ASN A 31 4.17 14.47 -3.47
N SER A 32 3.86 14.51 -4.77
CA SER A 32 4.69 15.22 -5.77
C SER A 32 4.60 16.76 -5.69
N ARG A 33 3.65 17.32 -4.92
CA ARG A 33 3.46 18.78 -4.79
C ARG A 33 4.21 19.40 -3.61
N GLY A 34 4.87 18.56 -2.81
CA GLY A 34 5.60 18.99 -1.62
C GLY A 34 4.76 18.99 -0.32
N PRO A 35 5.46 19.06 0.83
CA PRO A 35 4.85 18.93 2.16
C PRO A 35 3.81 20.01 2.48
N GLU A 36 3.98 21.24 1.97
CA GLU A 36 3.05 22.35 2.21
C GLU A 36 1.64 22.03 1.69
N SER A 37 1.54 21.29 0.58
CA SER A 37 0.27 20.86 -0.01
C SER A 37 -0.52 19.87 0.86
N LEU A 38 0.09 19.35 1.92
CA LEU A 38 -0.45 18.33 2.82
C LEU A 38 -0.83 18.90 4.19
N ALA A 39 -0.74 20.21 4.40
CA ALA A 39 -1.00 20.85 5.69
C ALA A 39 -2.41 20.53 6.26
N ALA A 40 -3.45 20.60 5.43
CA ALA A 40 -4.80 20.25 5.85
C ALA A 40 -4.94 18.79 6.26
N LEU A 41 -4.35 17.87 5.50
CA LEU A 41 -4.36 16.44 5.80
C LEU A 41 -3.57 16.11 7.08
N SER A 42 -2.45 16.79 7.28
CA SER A 42 -1.67 16.70 8.51
C SER A 42 -2.48 17.13 9.74
N GLN A 43 -3.17 18.26 9.63
CA GLN A 43 -4.01 18.78 10.71
C GLN A 43 -5.19 17.84 11.02
N GLU A 44 -5.80 17.23 9.99
CA GLU A 44 -6.93 16.30 10.17
C GLU A 44 -6.49 14.97 10.78
N LEU A 45 -5.38 14.38 10.31
CA LEU A 45 -5.00 13.00 10.61
C LEU A 45 -3.76 12.87 11.52
N GLY A 46 -3.10 13.95 11.88
CA GLY A 46 -1.87 13.90 12.71
C GLY A 46 -0.66 13.27 12.01
N VAL A 47 -0.70 13.09 10.68
CA VAL A 47 0.44 12.59 9.91
C VAL A 47 1.44 13.71 9.63
N THR A 48 2.73 13.37 9.55
CA THR A 48 3.79 14.36 9.32
C THR A 48 4.07 14.51 7.81
N PRO A 49 3.83 15.69 7.22
CA PRO A 49 4.18 15.95 5.84
C PRO A 49 5.70 15.98 5.67
N VAL A 50 6.20 15.27 4.67
CA VAL A 50 7.63 15.23 4.34
C VAL A 50 7.83 15.24 2.83
N SER A 51 9.06 15.43 2.36
CA SER A 51 9.40 15.21 0.94
C SER A 51 9.33 13.72 0.59
N VAL A 52 9.16 13.40 -0.70
CA VAL A 52 9.18 12.01 -1.19
C VAL A 52 10.53 11.35 -0.87
N ALA A 53 11.63 12.08 -1.01
CA ALA A 53 12.97 11.58 -0.68
C ALA A 53 13.14 11.27 0.82
N GLU A 54 12.48 12.02 1.70
CA GLU A 54 12.49 11.74 3.13
C GLU A 54 11.58 10.54 3.47
N ALA A 55 10.39 10.47 2.88
CA ALA A 55 9.48 9.34 3.05
C ALA A 55 10.13 8.00 2.65
N ALA A 56 10.93 7.98 1.59
CA ALA A 56 11.63 6.79 1.10
C ALA A 56 12.71 6.26 2.07
N LYS A 57 13.09 7.01 3.11
CA LYS A 57 14.04 6.56 4.14
C LYS A 57 13.38 5.80 5.29
N ALA A 58 12.06 5.71 5.32
CA ALA A 58 11.34 4.97 6.35
C ALA A 58 11.58 3.45 6.23
N ASP A 59 11.41 2.72 7.35
CA ASP A 59 11.60 1.27 7.39
C ASP A 59 10.49 0.54 6.62
N ILE A 60 9.27 1.09 6.65
CA ILE A 60 8.10 0.61 5.90
C ILE A 60 7.52 1.78 5.12
N VAL A 61 7.43 1.61 3.80
CA VAL A 61 6.91 2.64 2.89
C VAL A 61 5.69 2.11 2.16
N PHE A 62 4.53 2.73 2.37
CA PHE A 62 3.36 2.50 1.52
C PHE A 62 3.53 3.29 0.22
N LEU A 63 3.45 2.59 -0.90
CA LEU A 63 3.48 3.18 -2.23
C LEU A 63 2.07 3.16 -2.82
N ALA A 64 1.41 4.33 -2.83
CA ALA A 64 0.01 4.51 -3.21
C ALA A 64 -0.13 5.65 -4.25
N VAL A 65 0.51 5.48 -5.39
CA VAL A 65 0.55 6.47 -6.48
C VAL A 65 -0.23 5.97 -7.70
N ASN A 66 -0.61 6.89 -8.58
CA ASN A 66 -1.17 6.49 -9.87
C ASN A 66 -0.15 5.68 -10.67
N TRP A 67 -0.58 4.56 -11.28
CA TRP A 67 0.29 3.64 -12.01
C TRP A 67 1.15 4.35 -13.07
N ALA A 68 0.54 5.23 -13.87
CA ALA A 68 1.25 5.98 -14.91
C ALA A 68 2.36 6.92 -14.36
N ARG A 69 2.28 7.27 -13.07
CA ARG A 69 3.26 8.13 -12.40
C ARG A 69 4.29 7.35 -11.60
N LEU A 70 4.12 6.03 -11.47
CA LEU A 70 4.95 5.20 -10.61
C LEU A 70 6.44 5.28 -10.94
N PRO A 71 6.90 5.13 -12.22
CA PRO A 71 8.31 5.21 -12.53
C PRO A 71 8.93 6.58 -12.19
N GLU A 72 8.16 7.67 -12.38
CA GLU A 72 8.61 9.02 -12.02
C GLU A 72 8.67 9.20 -10.49
N ALA A 73 7.65 8.71 -9.78
CA ALA A 73 7.54 8.86 -8.33
C ALA A 73 8.66 8.17 -7.55
N VAL A 74 9.24 7.08 -8.11
CA VAL A 74 10.31 6.32 -7.43
C VAL A 74 11.70 6.58 -8.01
N ARG A 75 11.80 7.40 -9.05
CA ARG A 75 13.09 7.71 -9.71
C ARG A 75 14.07 8.35 -8.73
N GLY A 76 15.25 7.74 -8.60
CA GLY A 76 16.32 8.23 -7.73
C GLY A 76 16.06 8.03 -6.22
N LEU A 77 15.01 7.31 -5.86
CA LEU A 77 14.75 6.93 -4.47
C LEU A 77 15.47 5.61 -4.17
N GLY A 78 16.63 5.67 -3.62
CA GLY A 78 17.39 4.47 -3.25
C GLY A 78 18.75 4.83 -2.69
N PRO A 79 19.53 3.85 -2.32
CA PRO A 79 19.25 2.41 -2.29
C PRO A 79 18.21 2.03 -1.22
N TRP A 80 17.39 1.00 -1.51
CA TRP A 80 16.32 0.57 -0.59
C TRP A 80 16.81 -0.31 0.56
N ASN A 81 17.93 -1.01 0.38
CA ASN A 81 18.66 -1.74 1.43
C ASN A 81 17.77 -2.62 2.33
N GLY A 82 16.89 -3.42 1.73
CA GLY A 82 15.98 -4.31 2.45
C GLY A 82 14.78 -3.61 3.11
N ARG A 83 14.54 -2.31 2.86
CA ARG A 83 13.32 -1.64 3.35
C ARG A 83 12.09 -2.28 2.76
N ILE A 84 11.05 -2.36 3.57
CA ILE A 84 9.77 -2.91 3.13
C ILE A 84 9.01 -1.85 2.34
N VAL A 85 8.61 -2.19 1.12
CA VAL A 85 7.70 -1.37 0.34
C VAL A 85 6.39 -2.11 0.16
N ILE A 86 5.32 -1.55 0.74
CA ILE A 86 3.96 -2.06 0.58
C ILE A 86 3.38 -1.45 -0.70
N ASP A 87 3.25 -2.27 -1.74
CA ASP A 87 2.66 -1.89 -3.02
C ASP A 87 1.13 -1.90 -2.93
N ALA A 88 0.55 -0.72 -2.75
CA ALA A 88 -0.89 -0.52 -2.74
C ALA A 88 -1.44 -0.06 -4.10
N ASN A 89 -0.63 -0.14 -5.17
CA ASN A 89 -1.03 0.30 -6.50
C ASN A 89 -1.80 -0.80 -7.26
N ASN A 90 -2.47 -0.38 -8.31
CA ASN A 90 -3.05 -1.26 -9.33
C ASN A 90 -2.60 -0.78 -10.71
N ALA A 91 -2.27 -1.73 -11.59
CA ALA A 91 -1.88 -1.45 -12.98
C ALA A 91 -3.12 -1.14 -13.82
N VAL A 92 -3.63 0.09 -13.66
CA VAL A 92 -4.87 0.54 -14.26
C VAL A 92 -4.70 1.91 -14.90
N GLU A 93 -5.27 2.06 -16.10
CA GLU A 93 -5.40 3.35 -16.77
C GLU A 93 -6.50 4.19 -16.11
N VAL A 94 -6.24 5.46 -15.86
CA VAL A 94 -7.24 6.40 -15.35
C VAL A 94 -7.54 7.42 -16.46
N PRO A 95 -8.81 7.72 -16.76
CA PRO A 95 -10.04 7.36 -16.03
C PRO A 95 -10.75 6.08 -16.50
N SER A 96 -10.25 5.38 -17.49
CA SER A 96 -10.94 4.24 -18.13
C SER A 96 -11.06 3.00 -17.24
N PHE A 97 -10.21 2.87 -16.22
CA PHE A 97 -10.06 1.70 -15.37
C PHE A 97 -9.75 0.40 -16.12
N ARG A 98 -9.19 0.50 -17.33
CA ARG A 98 -8.72 -0.67 -18.09
C ARG A 98 -7.38 -1.14 -17.53
N ALA A 99 -7.15 -2.45 -17.63
CA ALA A 99 -5.87 -3.04 -17.28
C ALA A 99 -4.76 -2.48 -18.19
N VAL A 100 -3.63 -2.13 -17.60
CA VAL A 100 -2.39 -1.89 -18.35
C VAL A 100 -1.84 -3.24 -18.78
N ASP A 101 -1.47 -3.38 -20.06
CA ASP A 101 -0.76 -4.56 -20.52
C ASP A 101 0.65 -4.59 -19.90
N LEU A 102 0.96 -5.69 -19.26
CA LEU A 102 2.24 -5.91 -18.57
C LEU A 102 2.99 -7.13 -19.16
N ASP A 103 2.71 -7.48 -20.42
CA ASP A 103 3.30 -8.66 -21.07
C ASP A 103 3.15 -9.94 -20.23
N GLY A 104 1.98 -10.13 -19.63
CA GLY A 104 1.67 -11.26 -18.78
C GLY A 104 2.33 -11.25 -17.40
N ARG A 105 3.00 -10.19 -16.99
CA ARG A 105 3.65 -10.05 -15.67
C ARG A 105 2.66 -9.63 -14.57
N ALA A 106 2.92 -10.03 -13.33
CA ALA A 106 2.21 -9.48 -12.18
C ALA A 106 2.61 -7.99 -11.97
N SER A 107 1.65 -7.14 -11.62
CA SER A 107 1.92 -5.71 -11.41
C SER A 107 2.96 -5.45 -10.32
N SER A 108 2.96 -6.22 -9.23
CA SER A 108 3.92 -6.06 -8.14
C SER A 108 5.32 -6.54 -8.50
N SER A 109 5.47 -7.47 -9.45
CA SER A 109 6.78 -7.83 -9.99
C SER A 109 7.39 -6.67 -10.80
N VAL A 110 6.55 -5.94 -11.54
CA VAL A 110 6.98 -4.71 -12.24
C VAL A 110 7.37 -3.62 -11.24
N VAL A 111 6.61 -3.49 -10.14
CA VAL A 111 6.96 -2.55 -9.06
C VAL A 111 8.30 -2.92 -8.41
N ALA A 112 8.55 -4.21 -8.16
CA ALA A 112 9.80 -4.68 -7.56
C ALA A 112 11.03 -4.34 -8.43
N ASP A 113 10.94 -4.43 -9.75
CA ASP A 113 12.01 -4.04 -10.67
C ASP A 113 12.36 -2.53 -10.58
N LEU A 114 11.37 -1.69 -10.27
CA LEU A 114 11.58 -0.25 -10.09
C LEU A 114 12.23 0.10 -8.73
N LEU A 115 12.32 -0.85 -7.81
CA LEU A 115 12.74 -0.66 -6.42
C LEU A 115 13.87 -1.61 -6.04
N PRO A 116 15.04 -1.56 -6.72
CA PRO A 116 16.13 -2.52 -6.49
C PRO A 116 16.58 -2.51 -5.04
N GLY A 117 16.58 -3.70 -4.43
CA GLY A 117 16.95 -3.92 -3.03
C GLY A 117 15.83 -3.67 -2.01
N ALA A 118 14.59 -3.39 -2.44
CA ALA A 118 13.43 -3.34 -1.56
C ALA A 118 12.84 -4.75 -1.37
N SER A 119 12.29 -5.02 -0.17
CA SER A 119 11.41 -6.16 0.07
C SER A 119 9.97 -5.74 -0.23
N VAL A 120 9.48 -6.04 -1.44
CA VAL A 120 8.14 -5.62 -1.88
C VAL A 120 7.06 -6.57 -1.38
N VAL A 121 6.01 -6.03 -0.79
CA VAL A 121 4.80 -6.75 -0.38
C VAL A 121 3.58 -6.09 -1.01
N LYS A 122 2.81 -6.83 -1.81
CA LYS A 122 1.51 -6.40 -2.35
C LYS A 122 0.48 -6.44 -1.25
N ALA A 123 -0.17 -5.31 -0.93
CA ALA A 123 -1.28 -5.26 0.02
C ALA A 123 -2.05 -3.93 -0.11
N PHE A 124 -3.22 -3.82 0.52
CA PHE A 124 -4.07 -2.60 0.58
C PHE A 124 -4.63 -2.12 -0.77
N ASN A 125 -4.51 -2.93 -1.82
CA ASN A 125 -4.89 -2.55 -3.19
C ASN A 125 -6.26 -3.09 -3.64
N HIS A 126 -6.83 -4.10 -2.95
CA HIS A 126 -8.00 -4.81 -3.42
C HIS A 126 -9.34 -4.22 -2.98
N LEU A 127 -9.35 -3.39 -1.92
CA LEU A 127 -10.52 -2.67 -1.45
C LEU A 127 -10.58 -1.25 -2.01
N GLY A 128 -11.78 -0.78 -2.32
CA GLY A 128 -11.98 0.64 -2.63
C GLY A 128 -11.64 1.54 -1.43
N ALA A 129 -11.16 2.75 -1.67
CA ALA A 129 -10.62 3.64 -0.64
C ALA A 129 -11.61 3.93 0.51
N ALA A 130 -12.91 4.10 0.20
CA ALA A 130 -13.92 4.34 1.22
C ALA A 130 -14.06 3.15 2.18
N LEU A 131 -14.08 1.94 1.64
CA LEU A 131 -14.17 0.72 2.42
C LEU A 131 -12.87 0.43 3.19
N LEU A 132 -11.71 0.65 2.56
CA LEU A 132 -10.40 0.53 3.21
C LEU A 132 -10.28 1.46 4.42
N GLY A 133 -10.71 2.71 4.30
CA GLY A 133 -10.63 3.71 5.38
C GLY A 133 -11.76 3.64 6.42
N SER A 134 -12.72 2.72 6.26
CA SER A 134 -13.80 2.47 7.23
C SER A 134 -13.32 1.66 8.43
N ASP A 135 -14.22 1.37 9.38
CA ASP A 135 -13.90 0.47 10.50
C ASP A 135 -13.58 -0.93 9.95
N PRO A 136 -12.41 -1.51 10.27
CA PRO A 136 -12.08 -2.87 9.88
C PRO A 136 -12.95 -3.93 10.57
N GLN A 137 -13.57 -3.62 11.71
CA GLN A 137 -14.53 -4.51 12.32
C GLN A 137 -15.89 -4.38 11.65
N SER A 138 -16.46 -5.50 11.25
CA SER A 138 -17.76 -5.56 10.53
C SER A 138 -18.44 -6.88 10.84
N ASP A 139 -19.75 -6.85 11.06
CA ASP A 139 -20.61 -8.04 11.20
C ASP A 139 -20.10 -9.08 12.22
N GLY A 140 -19.48 -8.62 13.30
CA GLY A 140 -18.93 -9.49 14.36
C GLY A 140 -17.59 -10.15 14.04
N GLY A 141 -16.95 -9.74 12.95
CA GLY A 141 -15.63 -10.22 12.54
C GLY A 141 -14.69 -9.10 12.10
N ARG A 142 -13.58 -9.46 11.47
CA ARG A 142 -12.58 -8.52 10.96
C ARG A 142 -12.52 -8.58 9.44
N ARG A 143 -12.58 -7.41 8.80
CA ARG A 143 -12.44 -7.31 7.34
C ARG A 143 -11.10 -7.86 6.90
N VAL A 144 -11.10 -8.62 5.80
CA VAL A 144 -9.92 -9.26 5.26
C VAL A 144 -9.09 -8.27 4.44
N LEU A 145 -7.76 -8.29 4.64
CA LEU A 145 -6.78 -7.74 3.73
C LEU A 145 -5.87 -8.86 3.22
N PHE A 146 -5.81 -8.99 1.91
CA PHE A 146 -4.88 -9.90 1.25
C PHE A 146 -3.49 -9.28 1.14
N TYR A 147 -2.44 -10.10 1.28
CA TYR A 147 -1.07 -9.70 1.03
C TYR A 147 -0.28 -10.82 0.36
N SER A 148 0.76 -10.46 -0.38
CA SER A 148 1.70 -11.40 -1.02
C SER A 148 3.08 -10.76 -1.14
N GLY A 149 4.13 -11.58 -1.17
CA GLY A 149 5.51 -11.13 -1.24
C GLY A 149 6.47 -12.31 -1.28
N ASP A 150 7.70 -12.08 -1.72
CA ASP A 150 8.69 -13.15 -1.85
C ASP A 150 9.60 -13.24 -0.61
N ASP A 151 9.68 -12.16 0.18
CA ASP A 151 10.43 -12.09 1.43
C ASP A 151 9.51 -12.42 2.62
N GLN A 152 9.80 -13.51 3.33
CA GLN A 152 8.98 -14.01 4.43
C GLN A 152 9.00 -13.07 5.64
N ASP A 153 10.14 -12.46 5.95
CA ASP A 153 10.27 -11.54 7.09
C ASP A 153 9.50 -10.24 6.83
N ALA A 154 9.56 -9.72 5.61
CA ALA A 154 8.76 -8.57 5.20
C ALA A 154 7.27 -8.87 5.26
N LYS A 155 6.83 -10.04 4.77
CA LYS A 155 5.43 -10.49 4.87
C LYS A 155 4.97 -10.59 6.32
N ALA A 156 5.78 -11.17 7.19
CA ALA A 156 5.44 -11.30 8.62
C ALA A 156 5.22 -9.92 9.27
N ARG A 157 6.09 -8.95 8.98
CA ARG A 157 5.96 -7.57 9.50
C ARG A 157 4.73 -6.85 8.94
N VAL A 158 4.42 -7.07 7.66
CA VAL A 158 3.20 -6.50 7.05
C VAL A 158 1.94 -7.16 7.62
N ALA A 159 1.95 -8.47 7.86
CA ALA A 159 0.85 -9.18 8.52
C ALA A 159 0.59 -8.64 9.94
N GLU A 160 1.66 -8.40 10.72
CA GLU A 160 1.56 -7.78 12.04
C GLU A 160 0.92 -6.39 11.95
N LEU A 161 1.39 -5.54 11.02
CA LEU A 161 0.81 -4.22 10.80
C LEU A 161 -0.67 -4.28 10.41
N ILE A 162 -1.06 -5.19 9.51
CA ILE A 162 -2.46 -5.43 9.13
C ILE A 162 -3.29 -5.79 10.37
N GLY A 163 -2.76 -6.63 11.26
CA GLY A 163 -3.40 -6.98 12.53
C GLY A 163 -3.55 -5.80 13.48
N GLN A 164 -2.51 -4.96 13.62
CA GLN A 164 -2.54 -3.73 14.43
C GLN A 164 -3.56 -2.71 13.91
N LEU A 165 -3.79 -2.68 12.60
CA LEU A 165 -4.82 -1.86 11.97
C LEU A 165 -6.25 -2.44 12.12
N GLY A 166 -6.40 -3.60 12.77
CA GLY A 166 -7.69 -4.23 13.05
C GLY A 166 -8.20 -5.18 11.97
N PHE A 167 -7.47 -5.38 10.88
CA PHE A 167 -7.88 -6.29 9.80
C PHE A 167 -7.47 -7.74 10.07
N ALA A 168 -8.06 -8.66 9.32
CA ALA A 168 -7.62 -10.05 9.23
C ALA A 168 -6.74 -10.21 7.97
N GLY A 169 -5.43 -10.39 8.15
CA GLY A 169 -4.51 -10.63 7.04
C GLY A 169 -4.63 -12.06 6.50
N ILE A 170 -4.61 -12.23 5.18
CA ILE A 170 -4.51 -13.52 4.49
C ILE A 170 -3.33 -13.49 3.53
N ASP A 171 -2.34 -14.35 3.76
CA ASP A 171 -1.18 -14.52 2.88
C ASP A 171 -1.57 -15.28 1.63
N LEU A 172 -1.35 -14.69 0.47
CA LEU A 172 -1.59 -15.31 -0.84
C LEU A 172 -0.31 -15.91 -1.45
N GLY A 173 0.82 -15.89 -0.74
CA GLY A 173 2.09 -16.43 -1.22
C GLY A 173 2.97 -15.39 -1.92
N THR A 174 3.48 -15.71 -3.10
CA THR A 174 4.47 -14.90 -3.83
C THR A 174 3.87 -13.69 -4.54
N LEU A 175 4.71 -12.73 -4.96
CA LEU A 175 4.28 -11.58 -5.77
C LEU A 175 3.66 -12.04 -7.10
N ASP A 176 4.25 -13.02 -7.76
CA ASP A 176 3.72 -13.51 -9.04
C ASP A 176 2.43 -14.31 -8.87
N GLY A 177 2.36 -15.23 -7.93
CA GLY A 177 1.16 -16.06 -7.70
C GLY A 177 0.04 -15.26 -7.01
N GLY A 178 0.25 -14.89 -5.76
CA GLY A 178 -0.73 -14.21 -4.93
C GLY A 178 -1.03 -12.77 -5.39
N GLY A 179 -0.02 -12.07 -5.88
CA GLY A 179 -0.17 -10.73 -6.41
C GLY A 179 -1.15 -10.65 -7.58
N ARG A 180 -1.15 -11.66 -8.46
CA ARG A 180 -2.12 -11.77 -9.57
C ARG A 180 -3.56 -11.95 -9.08
N LEU A 181 -3.75 -12.74 -8.02
CA LEU A 181 -5.09 -12.96 -7.44
C LEU A 181 -5.70 -11.65 -6.91
N ALA A 182 -4.89 -10.79 -6.31
CA ALA A 182 -5.32 -9.50 -5.75
C ALA A 182 -5.19 -8.32 -6.74
N GLN A 183 -4.68 -8.51 -7.95
CA GLN A 183 -4.47 -7.45 -8.95
C GLN A 183 -5.80 -6.94 -9.50
N PHE A 184 -6.01 -5.64 -9.50
CA PHE A 184 -7.16 -5.00 -10.16
C PHE A 184 -6.67 -4.19 -11.39
N PRO A 185 -7.32 -4.29 -12.54
CA PRO A 185 -8.33 -5.30 -12.90
C PRO A 185 -7.67 -6.67 -13.17
N GLY A 186 -8.47 -7.70 -13.23
CA GLY A 186 -8.10 -9.01 -13.78
C GLY A 186 -7.95 -10.13 -12.76
N GLY A 187 -7.64 -9.83 -11.49
CA GLY A 187 -7.65 -10.84 -10.42
C GLY A 187 -9.07 -11.15 -9.92
N PRO A 188 -9.29 -12.31 -9.30
CA PRO A 188 -10.61 -12.70 -8.77
C PRO A 188 -10.96 -12.07 -7.42
N LEU A 189 -10.00 -11.52 -6.69
CA LEU A 189 -10.18 -11.03 -5.31
C LEU A 189 -10.48 -9.52 -5.16
N PRO A 190 -10.13 -8.63 -6.12
CA PRO A 190 -10.44 -7.21 -5.98
C PRO A 190 -11.93 -6.95 -5.76
N VAL A 191 -12.21 -5.91 -4.97
CA VAL A 191 -13.55 -5.44 -4.55
C VAL A 191 -14.35 -6.43 -3.70
N LEU A 192 -13.83 -7.61 -3.38
CA LEU A 192 -14.49 -8.50 -2.44
C LEU A 192 -14.36 -7.96 -1.01
N ASN A 193 -15.50 -7.64 -0.40
CA ASN A 193 -15.58 -7.27 1.01
C ASN A 193 -15.80 -8.52 1.87
N LEU A 194 -14.72 -9.21 2.19
CA LEU A 194 -14.77 -10.43 3.01
C LEU A 194 -14.55 -10.10 4.47
N VAL A 195 -15.23 -10.83 5.36
CA VAL A 195 -15.09 -10.73 6.81
C VAL A 195 -14.69 -12.10 7.36
N ARG A 196 -13.60 -12.14 8.11
CA ARG A 196 -13.19 -13.32 8.86
C ARG A 196 -13.88 -13.30 10.22
N MET A 197 -14.76 -14.25 10.42
CA MET A 197 -15.39 -14.50 11.71
C MET A 197 -14.36 -15.08 12.69
N GLY A 198 -14.48 -14.76 13.97
CA GLY A 198 -13.59 -15.19 15.05
C GLY A 198 -13.83 -16.61 15.49
#